data_39619500084c5878c74dcc7be31e8ab2
#
_entry.id   39619500084c5878c74dcc7be31e8ab2
#
_cell.length_a   1.000
_cell.length_b   1.000
_cell.length_c   1.000
_cell.angle_alpha   90.00
_cell.angle_beta   90.00
_cell.angle_gamma   90.00
#
_symmetry.space_group_name_H-M   'P 1'
#
loop_
_entity.id
_entity.type
_entity.pdbx_description
1 polymer ?
#
loop_
_entity_poly.entity_id
_entity_poly.type
_entity_poly.pdbx_seq_one_letter_code
_entity_poly.pdbx_strand_id
1 'polypeptide(L)'
;MGPSAVADGGGDRRLHVLYVAWGFPPSRSGGVYRALATVNAFAAAGFRVTVLTAARETFERYTGADPSLESQVRPEVTVVRIPFEWPALETDLRRWSALRMFAPDRWRERQRRRDVSSFPEVGYGPWRAPLEEAALAVHARSPVDLAVASANPSVDFTAADVLNRRHGVPYVMDYRDAWMLDVFDGGLMHPEGGRVDRLEKDLLGRAREVWFVNEPIRDWHARRHPDVAARMHVVANGFDPEFAPRPRLAPPDGSRPLTFGYIGTLSRKVPLHEFTQGWATARSTHPDLGLARAEVWGHLGYFSIPSSAMLRLVESHAGDGLTYHGPVPKTELRDVYDRFDALLLLLGAGRYVTSGKVFEYAATGLPIVSLHDPVNAAADVLRGYPLWFPVTGLSTEEISDALGAAAAAARRADAGTREACAAFAEQYRRDLQLRPRLQALADLPGRRTSTGAPVGEHA
;
A
#
# COMPACT_ATOMS: atom_id res chain seq x y z
N MET A 1 8.11 -15.50 -61.77
CA MET A 1 7.41 -15.97 -60.56
C MET A 1 8.11 -15.37 -59.36
N GLY A 2 7.60 -14.26 -58.84
CA GLY A 2 8.13 -13.60 -57.66
C GLY A 2 7.47 -14.19 -56.40
N PRO A 3 8.14 -14.21 -55.23
CA PRO A 3 7.54 -14.73 -54.02
C PRO A 3 6.48 -13.77 -53.50
N SER A 4 5.29 -14.33 -53.28
CA SER A 4 4.16 -13.69 -52.64
C SER A 4 4.53 -13.26 -51.22
N ALA A 5 4.37 -11.98 -50.91
CA ALA A 5 4.45 -11.45 -49.55
C ALA A 5 3.28 -12.03 -48.75
N VAL A 6 3.60 -12.86 -47.78
CA VAL A 6 2.65 -13.31 -46.75
C VAL A 6 2.26 -12.08 -45.94
N ALA A 7 1.00 -11.68 -46.05
CA ALA A 7 0.42 -10.65 -45.21
C ALA A 7 0.42 -11.19 -43.77
N ASP A 8 1.15 -10.51 -42.90
CA ASP A 8 1.21 -10.80 -41.47
C ASP A 8 -0.16 -10.55 -40.88
N GLY A 9 -0.76 -11.63 -40.37
CA GLY A 9 -2.12 -11.64 -39.81
C GLY A 9 -2.23 -10.65 -38.64
N GLY A 10 -3.22 -9.74 -38.72
CA GLY A 10 -3.60 -8.83 -37.67
C GLY A 10 -4.07 -9.55 -36.42
N GLY A 11 -3.15 -10.17 -35.68
CA GLY A 11 -3.38 -10.71 -34.34
C GLY A 11 -3.69 -9.56 -33.38
N ASP A 12 -4.70 -9.74 -32.56
CA ASP A 12 -5.15 -8.84 -31.51
C ASP A 12 -3.95 -8.41 -30.64
N ARG A 13 -3.34 -7.26 -30.92
CA ARG A 13 -2.12 -6.78 -30.28
C ARG A 13 -2.46 -6.41 -28.84
N ARG A 14 -1.97 -7.16 -27.87
CA ARG A 14 -2.10 -6.84 -26.44
C ARG A 14 -1.46 -5.50 -26.14
N LEU A 15 -2.21 -4.60 -25.49
CA LEU A 15 -1.70 -3.31 -25.03
C LEU A 15 -0.55 -3.52 -24.05
N HIS A 16 0.54 -2.78 -24.21
CA HIS A 16 1.73 -2.87 -23.37
C HIS A 16 1.71 -1.81 -22.29
N VAL A 17 1.62 -2.23 -21.03
CA VAL A 17 1.70 -1.39 -19.85
C VAL A 17 3.12 -1.41 -19.29
N LEU A 18 3.71 -0.23 -19.13
CA LEU A 18 4.91 -0.04 -18.32
C LEU A 18 4.47 0.37 -16.91
N TYR A 19 4.69 -0.49 -15.92
CA TYR A 19 4.44 -0.18 -14.52
C TYR A 19 5.74 0.24 -13.83
N VAL A 20 5.73 1.36 -13.11
CA VAL A 20 6.91 1.91 -12.45
C VAL A 20 6.67 1.94 -10.95
N ALA A 21 7.49 1.23 -10.21
CA ALA A 21 7.48 1.24 -8.76
C ALA A 21 8.88 0.93 -8.22
N TRP A 22 9.47 1.86 -7.48
CA TRP A 22 10.76 1.62 -6.83
C TRP A 22 10.73 0.34 -5.99
N GLY A 23 9.67 0.15 -5.18
CA GLY A 23 9.44 -1.02 -4.36
C GLY A 23 8.51 -2.04 -5.02
N PHE A 24 9.08 -3.14 -5.53
CA PHE A 24 8.38 -4.30 -6.08
C PHE A 24 8.98 -5.58 -5.50
N PRO A 25 8.31 -6.77 -5.52
CA PRO A 25 8.90 -7.99 -4.98
C PRO A 25 10.36 -8.19 -5.41
N PRO A 26 11.30 -8.51 -4.49
CA PRO A 26 11.10 -8.95 -3.11
C PRO A 26 11.12 -7.83 -2.05
N SER A 27 10.90 -6.55 -2.39
CA SER A 27 10.79 -5.50 -1.37
C SER A 27 9.72 -5.84 -0.32
N ARG A 28 10.01 -5.62 0.98
CA ARG A 28 9.05 -5.78 2.06
C ARG A 28 8.33 -4.48 2.46
N SER A 29 8.51 -3.41 1.69
CA SER A 29 7.86 -2.12 1.95
C SER A 29 6.33 -2.24 1.84
N GLY A 30 5.57 -1.43 2.61
CA GLY A 30 4.11 -1.50 2.59
C GLY A 30 3.47 -1.20 1.22
N GLY A 31 4.18 -0.52 0.31
CA GLY A 31 3.72 -0.23 -1.05
C GLY A 31 3.78 -1.42 -2.01
N VAL A 32 4.60 -2.42 -1.69
CA VAL A 32 4.83 -3.56 -2.58
C VAL A 32 3.54 -4.33 -2.90
N TYR A 33 2.64 -4.47 -1.93
CA TYR A 33 1.38 -5.21 -2.11
C TYR A 33 0.45 -4.54 -3.12
N ARG A 34 0.38 -3.19 -3.09
CA ARG A 34 -0.38 -2.44 -4.09
C ARG A 34 0.21 -2.58 -5.49
N ALA A 35 1.53 -2.42 -5.61
CA ALA A 35 2.24 -2.56 -6.87
C ALA A 35 2.07 -3.98 -7.45
N LEU A 36 2.28 -5.01 -6.64
CA LEU A 36 2.11 -6.42 -7.04
C LEU A 36 0.69 -6.71 -7.52
N ALA A 37 -0.31 -6.32 -6.75
CA ALA A 37 -1.70 -6.56 -7.10
C ALA A 37 -2.12 -5.79 -8.37
N THR A 38 -1.68 -4.54 -8.52
CA THR A 38 -1.97 -3.74 -9.72
C THR A 38 -1.34 -4.36 -10.96
N VAL A 39 -0.09 -4.76 -10.89
CA VAL A 39 0.63 -5.44 -11.98
C VAL A 39 -0.07 -6.76 -12.37
N ASN A 40 -0.39 -7.58 -11.37
CA ASN A 40 -1.09 -8.85 -11.60
C ASN A 40 -2.50 -8.64 -12.17
N ALA A 41 -3.21 -7.59 -11.75
CA ALA A 41 -4.52 -7.26 -12.29
C ALA A 41 -4.45 -6.81 -13.77
N PHE A 42 -3.46 -6.01 -14.17
CA PHE A 42 -3.23 -5.68 -15.57
C PHE A 42 -2.90 -6.94 -16.39
N ALA A 43 -2.02 -7.81 -15.90
CA ALA A 43 -1.67 -9.05 -16.59
C ALA A 43 -2.89 -9.98 -16.73
N ALA A 44 -3.69 -10.14 -15.66
CA ALA A 44 -4.94 -10.92 -15.68
C ALA A 44 -6.00 -10.35 -16.64
N ALA A 45 -6.02 -9.02 -16.82
CA ALA A 45 -6.89 -8.34 -17.78
C ALA A 45 -6.39 -8.44 -19.24
N GLY A 46 -5.30 -9.18 -19.50
CA GLY A 46 -4.77 -9.47 -20.83
C GLY A 46 -3.77 -8.43 -21.36
N PHE A 47 -3.34 -7.47 -20.53
CA PHE A 47 -2.25 -6.55 -20.93
C PHE A 47 -0.90 -7.28 -20.89
N ARG A 48 0.01 -6.87 -21.75
CA ARG A 48 1.43 -7.18 -21.56
C ARG A 48 2.01 -6.20 -20.57
N VAL A 49 2.66 -6.69 -19.51
CA VAL A 49 3.15 -5.83 -18.43
C VAL A 49 4.67 -5.93 -18.30
N THR A 50 5.33 -4.78 -18.31
CA THR A 50 6.74 -4.64 -17.91
C THR A 50 6.82 -3.77 -16.68
N VAL A 51 7.54 -4.22 -15.64
CA VAL A 51 7.77 -3.48 -14.40
C VAL A 51 9.18 -2.92 -14.37
N LEU A 52 9.34 -1.63 -14.06
CA LEU A 52 10.62 -1.01 -13.68
C LEU A 52 10.69 -0.89 -12.16
N THR A 53 11.72 -1.45 -11.56
CA THR A 53 11.90 -1.46 -10.09
C THR A 53 13.38 -1.43 -9.72
N ALA A 54 13.67 -1.14 -8.45
CA ALA A 54 15.03 -1.22 -7.93
C ALA A 54 15.57 -2.66 -7.93
N ALA A 55 16.89 -2.80 -7.99
CA ALA A 55 17.56 -4.08 -7.95
C ALA A 55 17.33 -4.79 -6.60
N ARG A 56 17.34 -6.13 -6.62
CA ARG A 56 17.11 -6.97 -5.44
C ARG A 56 18.09 -6.65 -4.31
N GLU A 57 19.35 -6.45 -4.66
CA GLU A 57 20.44 -6.13 -3.75
C GLU A 57 20.18 -4.81 -2.99
N THR A 58 19.45 -3.87 -3.60
CA THR A 58 19.03 -2.63 -2.95
C THR A 58 18.12 -2.92 -1.74
N PHE A 59 17.15 -3.82 -1.91
CA PHE A 59 16.24 -4.19 -0.82
C PHE A 59 16.95 -4.99 0.25
N GLU A 60 17.72 -6.01 -0.13
CA GLU A 60 18.48 -6.84 0.81
C GLU A 60 19.41 -6.00 1.68
N ARG A 61 20.02 -4.98 1.09
CA ARG A 61 21.02 -4.16 1.78
C ARG A 61 20.42 -3.03 2.62
N TYR A 62 19.35 -2.37 2.15
CA TYR A 62 18.91 -1.10 2.74
C TYR A 62 17.53 -1.16 3.42
N THR A 63 16.56 -1.83 2.83
CA THR A 63 15.16 -1.75 3.30
C THR A 63 14.55 -3.07 3.71
N GLY A 64 15.23 -4.16 3.41
CA GLY A 64 14.80 -5.53 3.65
C GLY A 64 14.01 -6.13 2.49
N ALA A 65 14.18 -7.45 2.33
CA ALA A 65 13.55 -8.25 1.30
C ALA A 65 12.68 -9.35 1.91
N ASP A 66 11.61 -9.70 1.20
CA ASP A 66 10.78 -10.89 1.42
C ASP A 66 10.72 -11.69 0.10
N PRO A 67 11.59 -12.70 -0.07
CA PRO A 67 11.65 -13.50 -1.29
C PRO A 67 10.34 -14.26 -1.60
N SER A 68 9.50 -14.52 -0.59
CA SER A 68 8.23 -15.23 -0.80
C SER A 68 7.28 -14.47 -1.73
N LEU A 69 7.40 -13.15 -1.80
CA LEU A 69 6.57 -12.32 -2.69
C LEU A 69 6.91 -12.47 -4.16
N GLU A 70 8.11 -12.95 -4.51
CA GLU A 70 8.49 -13.11 -5.92
C GLU A 70 7.67 -14.21 -6.61
N SER A 71 7.30 -15.26 -5.88
CA SER A 71 6.42 -16.33 -6.39
C SER A 71 4.99 -15.86 -6.66
N GLN A 72 4.59 -14.70 -6.14
CA GLN A 72 3.27 -14.12 -6.34
C GLN A 72 3.19 -13.24 -7.60
N VAL A 73 4.32 -12.94 -8.21
CA VAL A 73 4.36 -12.22 -9.51
C VAL A 73 3.94 -13.20 -10.60
N ARG A 74 2.94 -12.82 -11.40
CA ARG A 74 2.48 -13.68 -12.51
C ARG A 74 3.61 -13.93 -13.50
N PRO A 75 3.76 -15.16 -14.03
CA PRO A 75 4.92 -15.55 -14.86
C PRO A 75 5.02 -14.79 -16.19
N GLU A 76 3.91 -14.23 -16.69
CA GLU A 76 3.88 -13.41 -17.90
C GLU A 76 4.38 -11.97 -17.70
N VAL A 77 4.61 -11.55 -16.48
CA VAL A 77 5.10 -10.20 -16.16
C VAL A 77 6.62 -10.13 -16.35
N THR A 78 7.08 -9.16 -17.11
CA THR A 78 8.51 -8.88 -17.27
C THR A 78 8.97 -7.90 -16.20
N VAL A 79 9.97 -8.26 -15.39
CA VAL A 79 10.54 -7.37 -14.35
C VAL A 79 11.93 -6.92 -14.76
N VAL A 80 12.11 -5.61 -14.93
CA VAL A 80 13.38 -4.96 -15.24
C VAL A 80 13.89 -4.30 -13.96
N ARG A 81 15.03 -4.78 -13.47
CA ARG A 81 15.64 -4.31 -12.23
C ARG A 81 16.76 -3.33 -12.53
N ILE A 82 16.72 -2.17 -11.89
CA ILE A 82 17.64 -1.07 -12.11
C ILE A 82 18.49 -0.90 -10.84
N PRO A 83 19.83 -0.89 -10.94
CA PRO A 83 20.71 -0.65 -9.80
C PRO A 83 20.39 0.68 -9.11
N PHE A 84 20.29 0.65 -7.79
CA PHE A 84 20.10 1.83 -6.96
C PHE A 84 20.89 1.71 -5.67
N GLU A 85 21.71 2.72 -5.39
CA GLU A 85 22.45 2.82 -4.15
C GLU A 85 21.84 3.89 -3.24
N TRP A 86 21.75 3.57 -1.96
CA TRP A 86 21.27 4.50 -0.94
C TRP A 86 22.37 4.82 0.09
N PRO A 87 23.29 5.74 -0.23
CA PRO A 87 24.45 6.00 0.62
C PRO A 87 24.09 6.40 2.06
N ALA A 88 22.94 7.06 2.26
CA ALA A 88 22.49 7.46 3.60
C ALA A 88 22.18 6.27 4.51
N LEU A 89 21.74 5.13 3.95
CA LEU A 89 21.40 3.91 4.68
C LEU A 89 22.56 2.88 4.70
N GLU A 90 23.70 3.22 4.13
CA GLU A 90 24.88 2.34 4.16
C GLU A 90 25.42 2.17 5.58
N THR A 91 25.44 0.94 6.08
CA THR A 91 25.91 0.59 7.43
C THR A 91 27.33 0.02 7.44
N ASP A 92 27.86 -0.43 6.30
CA ASP A 92 29.23 -0.92 6.21
C ASP A 92 30.22 0.25 6.24
N LEU A 93 30.92 0.40 7.37
CA LEU A 93 31.90 1.47 7.59
C LEU A 93 33.04 1.46 6.56
N ARG A 94 33.38 0.32 5.97
CA ARG A 94 34.42 0.20 4.93
C ARG A 94 34.05 0.92 3.64
N ARG A 95 32.77 1.19 3.43
CA ARG A 95 32.23 1.92 2.28
C ARG A 95 32.00 3.40 2.56
N TRP A 96 32.25 3.84 3.79
CA TRP A 96 32.10 5.24 4.14
C TRP A 96 33.26 6.06 3.59
N SER A 97 32.95 7.19 2.98
CA SER A 97 33.98 8.16 2.58
C SER A 97 34.59 8.83 3.81
N ALA A 98 35.83 9.32 3.68
CA ALA A 98 36.45 10.10 4.74
C ALA A 98 35.60 11.29 5.18
N LEU A 99 34.91 11.97 4.25
CA LEU A 99 33.99 13.05 4.58
C LEU A 99 32.83 12.58 5.48
N ARG A 100 32.29 11.38 5.23
CA ARG A 100 31.21 10.82 6.06
C ARG A 100 31.69 10.45 7.46
N MET A 101 32.92 9.93 7.58
CA MET A 101 33.50 9.55 8.87
C MET A 101 33.87 10.75 9.74
N PHE A 102 34.53 11.77 9.15
CA PHE A 102 35.09 12.87 9.92
C PHE A 102 34.25 14.15 9.95
N ALA A 103 33.28 14.29 9.01
CA ALA A 103 32.38 15.45 8.95
C ALA A 103 30.97 15.02 8.47
N PRO A 104 30.24 14.20 9.27
CA PRO A 104 28.99 13.58 8.86
C PRO A 104 27.91 14.60 8.49
N ASP A 105 27.86 15.76 9.14
CA ASP A 105 26.86 16.81 8.83
C ASP A 105 27.12 17.45 7.46
N ARG A 106 28.41 17.72 7.14
CA ARG A 106 28.80 18.25 5.81
C ARG A 106 28.53 17.22 4.71
N TRP A 107 28.76 15.96 5.00
CA TRP A 107 28.48 14.88 4.07
C TRP A 107 26.95 14.76 3.83
N ARG A 108 26.13 14.80 4.90
CA ARG A 108 24.67 14.76 4.79
C ARG A 108 24.13 15.92 3.95
N GLU A 109 24.59 17.13 4.21
CA GLU A 109 24.16 18.29 3.44
C GLU A 109 24.57 18.22 1.97
N ARG A 110 25.80 17.75 1.68
CA ARG A 110 26.25 17.51 0.30
C ARG A 110 25.40 16.46 -0.40
N GLN A 111 25.10 15.36 0.29
CA GLN A 111 24.25 14.30 -0.24
C GLN A 111 22.85 14.81 -0.53
N ARG A 112 22.24 15.50 0.43
CA ARG A 112 20.92 16.11 0.27
C ARG A 112 20.87 17.06 -0.95
N ARG A 113 21.87 17.92 -1.12
CA ARG A 113 21.94 18.82 -2.29
C ARG A 113 22.03 18.06 -3.59
N ARG A 114 22.84 17.00 -3.63
CA ARG A 114 22.95 16.12 -4.80
C ARG A 114 21.61 15.47 -5.16
N ASP A 115 20.95 14.90 -4.18
CA ASP A 115 19.66 14.24 -4.36
C ASP A 115 18.64 15.22 -4.93
N VAL A 116 18.44 16.34 -4.23
CA VAL A 116 17.45 17.37 -4.62
C VAL A 116 17.79 18.07 -5.94
N SER A 117 19.07 18.12 -6.37
CA SER A 117 19.41 18.71 -7.67
C SER A 117 18.87 17.90 -8.83
N SER A 118 18.88 16.57 -8.74
CA SER A 118 18.37 15.67 -9.79
C SER A 118 16.84 15.65 -9.81
N PHE A 119 16.23 15.45 -8.66
CA PHE A 119 14.78 15.48 -8.45
C PHE A 119 14.51 15.95 -7.02
N PRO A 120 13.45 16.74 -6.75
CA PRO A 120 13.25 17.34 -5.41
C PRO A 120 12.73 16.34 -4.37
N GLU A 121 13.43 15.21 -4.21
CA GLU A 121 13.11 14.17 -3.25
C GLU A 121 14.41 13.58 -2.68
N VAL A 122 14.60 13.78 -1.38
CA VAL A 122 15.83 13.36 -0.69
C VAL A 122 15.95 11.83 -0.69
N GLY A 123 17.14 11.33 -1.00
CA GLY A 123 17.43 9.90 -1.08
C GLY A 123 17.09 9.29 -2.44
N TYR A 124 16.03 9.72 -3.09
CA TYR A 124 15.54 9.13 -4.34
C TYR A 124 15.93 9.93 -5.60
N GLY A 125 16.34 11.19 -5.47
CA GLY A 125 16.66 12.05 -6.63
C GLY A 125 17.59 11.42 -7.66
N PRO A 126 18.68 10.75 -7.28
CA PRO A 126 19.59 10.06 -8.21
C PRO A 126 18.94 8.93 -9.03
N TRP A 127 17.81 8.41 -8.59
CA TRP A 127 17.04 7.38 -9.28
C TRP A 127 16.47 7.86 -10.62
N ARG A 128 16.23 9.15 -10.76
CA ARG A 128 15.60 9.76 -11.95
C ARG A 128 16.25 9.35 -13.27
N ALA A 129 17.55 9.62 -13.42
CA ALA A 129 18.22 9.42 -14.70
C ALA A 129 18.23 7.94 -15.15
N PRO A 130 18.66 6.96 -14.35
CA PRO A 130 18.61 5.56 -14.74
C PRO A 130 17.19 5.06 -14.98
N LEU A 131 16.20 5.60 -14.26
CA LEU A 131 14.80 5.22 -14.44
C LEU A 131 14.24 5.72 -15.77
N GLU A 132 14.47 7.00 -16.12
CA GLU A 132 14.07 7.57 -17.41
C GLU A 132 14.74 6.84 -18.58
N GLU A 133 16.04 6.52 -18.46
CA GLU A 133 16.79 5.75 -19.48
C GLU A 133 16.20 4.35 -19.67
N ALA A 134 15.91 3.65 -18.58
CA ALA A 134 15.31 2.33 -18.65
C ALA A 134 13.90 2.36 -19.28
N ALA A 135 13.09 3.37 -18.97
CA ALA A 135 11.77 3.53 -19.56
C ALA A 135 11.84 3.73 -21.08
N LEU A 136 12.75 4.60 -21.54
CA LEU A 136 12.99 4.83 -22.97
C LEU A 136 13.53 3.57 -23.66
N ALA A 137 14.44 2.83 -23.03
CA ALA A 137 14.98 1.58 -23.56
C ALA A 137 13.92 0.48 -23.69
N VAL A 138 12.97 0.39 -22.74
CA VAL A 138 11.82 -0.52 -22.83
C VAL A 138 10.94 -0.12 -24.01
N HIS A 139 10.60 1.17 -24.14
CA HIS A 139 9.74 1.67 -25.23
C HIS A 139 10.37 1.46 -26.61
N ALA A 140 11.68 1.69 -26.74
CA ALA A 140 12.40 1.49 -27.99
C ALA A 140 12.42 0.02 -28.44
N ARG A 141 12.53 -0.93 -27.52
CA ARG A 141 12.49 -2.37 -27.83
C ARG A 141 11.07 -2.86 -28.11
N SER A 142 10.12 -2.30 -27.42
CA SER A 142 8.72 -2.72 -27.48
C SER A 142 7.82 -1.55 -27.07
N PRO A 143 7.13 -0.92 -28.05
CA PRO A 143 6.33 0.26 -27.77
C PRO A 143 5.39 0.07 -26.58
N VAL A 144 5.44 1.03 -25.67
CA VAL A 144 4.56 1.13 -24.49
C VAL A 144 3.32 1.91 -24.91
N ASP A 145 2.15 1.37 -24.60
CA ASP A 145 0.85 1.98 -24.91
C ASP A 145 0.29 2.78 -23.72
N LEU A 146 0.71 2.43 -22.50
CA LEU A 146 0.31 3.08 -21.26
C LEU A 146 1.44 2.98 -20.22
N ALA A 147 1.74 4.07 -19.51
CA ALA A 147 2.61 4.03 -18.35
C ALA A 147 1.78 4.23 -17.07
N VAL A 148 2.06 3.45 -16.02
CA VAL A 148 1.48 3.63 -14.68
C VAL A 148 2.63 3.78 -13.70
N ALA A 149 2.72 4.90 -13.01
CA ALA A 149 3.78 5.15 -12.04
C ALA A 149 3.21 5.30 -10.63
N SER A 150 3.75 4.54 -9.68
CA SER A 150 3.25 4.48 -8.31
C SER A 150 4.19 5.20 -7.34
N ALA A 151 3.74 6.28 -6.72
CA ALA A 151 4.41 6.91 -5.61
C ALA A 151 4.02 6.20 -4.29
N ASN A 152 4.84 6.14 -3.27
CA ASN A 152 6.10 6.75 -2.97
C ASN A 152 7.27 5.83 -3.39
N PRO A 153 8.33 6.27 -4.00
CA PRO A 153 8.77 7.65 -4.18
C PRO A 153 8.14 8.35 -5.40
N SER A 154 8.05 9.70 -5.32
CA SER A 154 7.45 10.53 -6.40
C SER A 154 8.32 10.62 -7.65
N VAL A 155 9.61 10.34 -7.53
CA VAL A 155 10.53 10.26 -8.68
C VAL A 155 10.10 9.20 -9.70
N ASP A 156 9.33 8.20 -9.31
CA ASP A 156 8.80 7.17 -10.21
C ASP A 156 7.92 7.76 -11.33
N PHE A 157 7.26 8.89 -11.07
CA PHE A 157 6.49 9.60 -12.10
C PHE A 157 7.32 10.09 -13.28
N THR A 158 8.63 10.29 -13.11
CA THR A 158 9.49 10.82 -14.17
C THR A 158 9.64 9.87 -15.35
N ALA A 159 9.59 8.55 -15.11
CA ALA A 159 9.62 7.55 -16.19
C ALA A 159 8.38 7.63 -17.09
N ALA A 160 7.21 7.82 -16.48
CA ALA A 160 5.96 8.01 -17.22
C ALA A 160 5.93 9.36 -17.96
N ASP A 161 6.41 10.41 -17.31
CA ASP A 161 6.50 11.76 -17.88
C ASP A 161 7.45 11.83 -19.09
N VAL A 162 8.61 11.20 -19.02
CA VAL A 162 9.57 11.22 -20.16
C VAL A 162 8.99 10.48 -21.37
N LEU A 163 8.26 9.39 -21.17
CA LEU A 163 7.57 8.68 -22.25
C LEU A 163 6.43 9.52 -22.84
N ASN A 164 5.68 10.22 -22.00
CA ASN A 164 4.64 11.12 -22.47
C ASN A 164 5.21 12.27 -23.28
N ARG A 165 6.24 12.97 -22.78
CA ARG A 165 6.85 14.12 -23.46
C ARG A 165 7.50 13.76 -24.78
N ARG A 166 8.14 12.58 -24.87
CA ARG A 166 8.90 12.19 -26.07
C ARG A 166 8.10 11.42 -27.10
N HIS A 167 7.13 10.63 -26.62
CA HIS A 167 6.43 9.65 -27.45
C HIS A 167 4.90 9.76 -27.37
N GLY A 168 4.36 10.70 -26.59
CA GLY A 168 2.91 10.86 -26.42
C GLY A 168 2.25 9.71 -25.65
N VAL A 169 3.00 8.85 -24.97
CA VAL A 169 2.45 7.74 -24.20
C VAL A 169 1.56 8.28 -23.07
N PRO A 170 0.27 7.93 -23.01
CA PRO A 170 -0.58 8.32 -21.89
C PRO A 170 -0.10 7.68 -20.60
N TYR A 171 -0.32 8.37 -19.46
CA TYR A 171 0.10 7.82 -18.18
C TYR A 171 -0.88 8.05 -17.05
N VAL A 172 -0.78 7.19 -16.05
CA VAL A 172 -1.50 7.23 -14.78
C VAL A 172 -0.52 7.53 -13.66
N MET A 173 -0.89 8.45 -12.77
CA MET A 173 -0.21 8.68 -11.50
C MET A 173 -0.97 7.96 -10.40
N ASP A 174 -0.32 6.99 -9.77
CA ASP A 174 -0.89 6.23 -8.66
C ASP A 174 -0.32 6.72 -7.31
N TYR A 175 -1.07 7.59 -6.64
CA TYR A 175 -0.68 8.15 -5.35
C TYR A 175 -1.06 7.22 -4.20
N ARG A 176 -0.07 6.56 -3.65
CA ARG A 176 -0.23 5.84 -2.37
C ARG A 176 -0.13 6.79 -1.18
N ASP A 177 0.80 7.73 -1.24
CA ASP A 177 1.00 8.84 -0.30
C ASP A 177 1.07 10.14 -1.10
N ALA A 178 0.61 11.25 -0.53
CA ALA A 178 0.66 12.55 -1.17
C ALA A 178 2.08 13.15 -1.14
N TRP A 179 2.43 13.94 -2.15
CA TRP A 179 3.74 14.60 -2.24
C TRP A 179 3.74 15.99 -1.63
N MET A 180 2.72 16.79 -1.93
CA MET A 180 2.57 18.15 -1.38
C MET A 180 1.87 18.18 -0.02
N LEU A 181 1.07 17.17 0.31
CA LEU A 181 0.25 17.11 1.52
C LEU A 181 0.96 16.29 2.60
N ASP A 182 1.13 16.85 3.80
CA ASP A 182 1.40 16.04 4.98
C ASP A 182 0.14 15.27 5.37
N VAL A 183 0.18 13.97 5.16
CA VAL A 183 -0.98 13.08 5.41
C VAL A 183 -1.32 12.93 6.90
N PHE A 184 -0.46 13.37 7.80
CA PHE A 184 -0.68 13.26 9.25
C PHE A 184 -1.32 14.53 9.84
N ASP A 185 -0.85 15.70 9.47
CA ASP A 185 -1.36 16.97 10.02
C ASP A 185 -2.20 17.80 9.04
N GLY A 186 -2.19 17.43 7.74
CA GLY A 186 -2.93 18.12 6.70
C GLY A 186 -2.26 19.39 6.16
N GLY A 187 -1.07 19.71 6.62
CA GLY A 187 -0.27 20.83 6.17
C GLY A 187 0.41 20.60 4.82
N LEU A 188 1.15 21.60 4.36
CA LEU A 188 1.98 21.49 3.15
C LEU A 188 3.37 20.98 3.50
N MET A 189 3.80 19.90 2.86
CA MET A 189 5.18 19.37 2.94
C MET A 189 6.20 20.28 2.25
N HIS A 190 5.76 21.04 1.26
CA HIS A 190 6.62 21.92 0.45
C HIS A 190 5.96 23.28 0.25
N PRO A 191 6.76 24.36 0.06
CA PRO A 191 6.22 25.69 -0.16
C PRO A 191 5.30 25.78 -1.38
N GLU A 192 4.18 26.46 -1.23
CA GLU A 192 3.28 26.79 -2.34
C GLU A 192 4.01 27.64 -3.40
N GLY A 193 3.76 27.37 -4.68
CA GLY A 193 4.52 27.96 -5.78
C GLY A 193 5.99 27.53 -5.84
N GLY A 194 6.43 26.62 -4.97
CA GLY A 194 7.78 26.07 -4.94
C GLY A 194 8.06 25.10 -6.10
N ARG A 195 9.27 24.55 -6.10
CA ARG A 195 9.69 23.61 -7.17
C ARG A 195 8.84 22.35 -7.23
N VAL A 196 8.51 21.77 -6.07
CA VAL A 196 7.68 20.55 -5.99
C VAL A 196 6.27 20.85 -6.45
N ASP A 197 5.65 21.90 -5.98
CA ASP A 197 4.30 22.31 -6.33
C ASP A 197 4.14 22.53 -7.85
N ARG A 198 5.08 23.24 -8.47
CA ARG A 198 5.07 23.43 -9.92
C ARG A 198 5.24 22.13 -10.70
N LEU A 199 6.12 21.25 -10.21
CA LEU A 199 6.37 19.96 -10.85
C LEU A 199 5.16 19.02 -10.72
N GLU A 200 4.56 18.94 -9.53
CA GLU A 200 3.35 18.14 -9.31
C GLU A 200 2.20 18.64 -10.19
N LYS A 201 1.96 19.96 -10.22
CA LYS A 201 0.93 20.57 -11.08
C LYS A 201 1.15 20.24 -12.56
N ASP A 202 2.39 20.29 -13.03
CA ASP A 202 2.77 19.99 -14.41
C ASP A 202 2.53 18.50 -14.74
N LEU A 203 2.89 17.59 -13.85
CA LEU A 203 2.64 16.15 -13.97
C LEU A 203 1.14 15.84 -13.97
N LEU A 204 0.39 16.37 -13.01
CA LEU A 204 -1.07 16.20 -12.92
C LEU A 204 -1.77 16.72 -14.19
N GLY A 205 -1.30 17.85 -14.72
CA GLY A 205 -1.86 18.47 -15.93
C GLY A 205 -1.82 17.56 -17.16
N ARG A 206 -0.79 16.72 -17.29
CA ARG A 206 -0.61 15.80 -18.41
C ARG A 206 -1.10 14.37 -18.15
N ALA A 207 -1.29 13.99 -16.89
CA ALA A 207 -1.77 12.66 -16.55
C ALA A 207 -3.13 12.36 -17.19
N ARG A 208 -3.31 11.17 -17.73
CA ARG A 208 -4.61 10.68 -18.21
C ARG A 208 -5.56 10.42 -17.05
N GLU A 209 -5.07 9.77 -16.01
CA GLU A 209 -5.78 9.55 -14.74
C GLU A 209 -4.83 9.75 -13.56
N VAL A 210 -5.40 10.08 -12.41
CA VAL A 210 -4.70 10.15 -11.14
C VAL A 210 -5.46 9.32 -10.13
N TRP A 211 -4.80 8.34 -9.53
CA TRP A 211 -5.41 7.43 -8.55
C TRP A 211 -4.94 7.77 -7.15
N PHE A 212 -5.86 7.80 -6.21
CA PHE A 212 -5.60 8.05 -4.80
C PHE A 212 -6.12 6.90 -3.95
N VAL A 213 -5.48 6.63 -2.81
CA VAL A 213 -5.86 5.53 -1.92
C VAL A 213 -7.13 5.79 -1.11
N ASN A 214 -7.57 7.05 -1.01
CA ASN A 214 -8.77 7.43 -0.29
C ASN A 214 -9.36 8.77 -0.79
N GLU A 215 -10.61 9.02 -0.41
CA GLU A 215 -11.32 10.25 -0.77
C GLU A 215 -10.68 11.51 -0.17
N PRO A 216 -10.26 11.55 1.11
CA PRO A 216 -9.66 12.75 1.67
C PRO A 216 -8.46 13.29 0.88
N ILE A 217 -7.55 12.41 0.44
CA ILE A 217 -6.40 12.81 -0.39
C ILE A 217 -6.86 13.26 -1.78
N ARG A 218 -7.78 12.51 -2.43
CA ARG A 218 -8.34 12.88 -3.73
C ARG A 218 -8.99 14.27 -3.65
N ASP A 219 -9.82 14.53 -2.64
CA ASP A 219 -10.56 15.77 -2.50
C ASP A 219 -9.66 16.96 -2.20
N TRP A 220 -8.57 16.73 -1.45
CA TRP A 220 -7.54 17.74 -1.23
C TRP A 220 -6.89 18.16 -2.56
N HIS A 221 -6.51 17.20 -3.40
CA HIS A 221 -5.92 17.48 -4.72
C HIS A 221 -6.94 18.07 -5.70
N ALA A 222 -8.19 17.61 -5.68
CA ALA A 222 -9.24 18.12 -6.54
C ALA A 222 -9.56 19.61 -6.26
N ARG A 223 -9.58 20.02 -4.98
CA ARG A 223 -9.74 21.43 -4.61
C ARG A 223 -8.56 22.28 -5.07
N ARG A 224 -7.33 21.74 -5.02
CA ARG A 224 -6.11 22.43 -5.41
C ARG A 224 -5.90 22.51 -6.92
N HIS A 225 -6.40 21.50 -7.63
CA HIS A 225 -6.23 21.33 -9.08
C HIS A 225 -7.57 21.04 -9.76
N PRO A 226 -8.52 22.00 -9.77
CA PRO A 226 -9.89 21.78 -10.26
C PRO A 226 -9.95 21.42 -11.75
N ASP A 227 -9.00 21.90 -12.55
CA ASP A 227 -8.92 21.63 -14.00
C ASP A 227 -8.71 20.15 -14.34
N VAL A 228 -8.18 19.38 -13.39
CA VAL A 228 -7.88 17.95 -13.57
C VAL A 228 -8.70 17.05 -12.65
N ALA A 229 -9.59 17.62 -11.82
CA ALA A 229 -10.39 16.90 -10.82
C ALA A 229 -11.22 15.75 -11.43
N ALA A 230 -11.77 15.93 -12.64
CA ALA A 230 -12.54 14.89 -13.34
C ALA A 230 -11.73 13.62 -13.69
N ARG A 231 -10.40 13.70 -13.66
CA ARG A 231 -9.48 12.58 -13.93
C ARG A 231 -8.93 11.94 -12.64
N MET A 232 -9.38 12.41 -11.48
CA MET A 232 -8.96 11.95 -10.17
C MET A 232 -9.92 10.88 -9.64
N HIS A 233 -9.40 9.69 -9.36
CA HIS A 233 -10.19 8.55 -8.93
C HIS A 233 -9.67 7.99 -7.61
N VAL A 234 -10.57 7.43 -6.80
CA VAL A 234 -10.17 6.64 -5.63
C VAL A 234 -10.01 5.18 -6.06
N VAL A 235 -8.83 4.64 -5.80
CA VAL A 235 -8.51 3.22 -5.89
C VAL A 235 -7.96 2.81 -4.54
N ALA A 236 -8.83 2.33 -3.66
CA ALA A 236 -8.45 2.00 -2.29
C ALA A 236 -7.39 0.88 -2.26
N ASN A 237 -6.61 0.82 -1.18
CA ASN A 237 -5.62 -0.23 -1.01
C ASN A 237 -6.25 -1.63 -1.03
N GLY A 238 -7.43 -1.79 -0.41
CA GLY A 238 -8.14 -3.05 -0.39
C GLY A 238 -7.35 -4.20 0.24
N PHE A 239 -7.89 -5.40 0.10
CA PHE A 239 -7.22 -6.65 0.49
C PHE A 239 -7.18 -7.64 -0.67
N ASP A 240 -6.20 -8.54 -0.62
CA ASP A 240 -6.06 -9.61 -1.60
C ASP A 240 -6.70 -10.89 -1.06
N PRO A 241 -7.73 -11.46 -1.73
CA PRO A 241 -8.43 -12.65 -1.24
C PRO A 241 -7.51 -13.87 -1.02
N GLU A 242 -6.41 -13.93 -1.77
CA GLU A 242 -5.42 -15.02 -1.65
C GLU A 242 -4.68 -15.00 -0.32
N PHE A 243 -4.48 -13.82 0.26
CA PHE A 243 -3.78 -13.62 1.53
C PHE A 243 -4.72 -13.32 2.70
N ALA A 244 -5.98 -13.00 2.41
CA ALA A 244 -6.96 -12.73 3.45
C ALA A 244 -7.32 -14.02 4.19
N PRO A 245 -7.57 -13.95 5.49
CA PRO A 245 -8.10 -15.06 6.23
C PRO A 245 -9.50 -15.42 5.72
N ARG A 246 -9.91 -16.66 5.94
CA ARG A 246 -11.30 -17.06 5.68
C ARG A 246 -12.19 -16.45 6.76
N PRO A 247 -13.34 -15.86 6.39
CA PRO A 247 -14.28 -15.36 7.38
C PRO A 247 -14.67 -16.48 8.35
N ARG A 248 -14.55 -16.19 9.64
CA ARG A 248 -14.97 -17.17 10.67
C ARG A 248 -16.44 -16.97 10.96
N LEU A 249 -17.28 -17.92 10.52
CA LEU A 249 -18.74 -17.83 10.67
C LEU A 249 -19.24 -18.39 12.04
N ALA A 250 -18.43 -19.18 12.73
CA ALA A 250 -18.77 -19.71 14.06
C ALA A 250 -18.07 -18.92 15.17
N PRO A 251 -18.72 -18.71 16.33
CA PRO A 251 -18.06 -18.16 17.52
C PRO A 251 -16.96 -19.12 18.00
N PRO A 252 -15.97 -18.61 18.77
CA PRO A 252 -14.99 -19.46 19.41
C PRO A 252 -15.63 -20.36 20.47
N ASP A 253 -14.99 -21.50 20.74
CA ASP A 253 -15.39 -22.37 21.84
C ASP A 253 -15.41 -21.56 23.15
N GLY A 254 -16.53 -21.63 23.87
CA GLY A 254 -16.74 -20.91 25.13
C GLY A 254 -15.76 -21.28 26.24
N SER A 255 -15.13 -22.47 26.16
CA SER A 255 -14.22 -22.98 27.18
C SER A 255 -12.81 -22.39 27.12
N ARG A 256 -12.39 -21.84 25.98
CA ARG A 256 -11.05 -21.26 25.82
C ARG A 256 -10.99 -19.74 26.04
N PRO A 257 -9.86 -19.21 26.54
CA PRO A 257 -9.63 -17.77 26.57
C PRO A 257 -9.71 -17.13 25.19
N LEU A 258 -10.25 -15.90 25.12
CA LEU A 258 -10.24 -15.11 23.90
C LEU A 258 -8.83 -14.61 23.56
N THR A 259 -8.53 -14.53 22.27
CA THR A 259 -7.28 -13.95 21.76
C THR A 259 -7.57 -12.73 20.90
N PHE A 260 -7.05 -11.57 21.32
CA PHE A 260 -7.07 -10.33 20.56
C PHE A 260 -5.78 -10.19 19.78
N GLY A 261 -5.84 -9.91 18.48
CA GLY A 261 -4.68 -9.87 17.63
C GLY A 261 -4.40 -8.49 17.02
N TYR A 262 -3.12 -8.11 17.00
CA TYR A 262 -2.61 -7.02 16.18
C TYR A 262 -1.57 -7.58 15.20
N ILE A 263 -1.72 -7.23 13.92
CA ILE A 263 -0.73 -7.58 12.89
C ILE A 263 -0.24 -6.32 12.18
N GLY A 264 1.08 -6.14 12.13
CA GLY A 264 1.72 -5.09 11.33
C GLY A 264 2.76 -4.29 12.08
N THR A 265 3.24 -3.21 11.47
CA THR A 265 4.23 -2.32 12.11
C THR A 265 3.57 -1.39 13.11
N LEU A 266 4.02 -1.43 14.36
CA LEU A 266 3.72 -0.43 15.38
C LEU A 266 4.74 0.72 15.26
N SER A 267 4.27 1.93 15.02
CA SER A 267 5.10 3.14 15.03
C SER A 267 4.91 3.92 16.34
N ARG A 268 5.77 4.88 16.60
CA ARG A 268 5.65 5.77 17.77
C ARG A 268 4.39 6.63 17.77
N LYS A 269 3.69 6.75 16.62
CA LYS A 269 2.45 7.52 16.48
C LYS A 269 1.20 6.73 16.87
N VAL A 270 1.35 5.44 17.16
CA VAL A 270 0.25 4.54 17.55
C VAL A 270 0.02 4.64 19.07
N PRO A 271 -1.23 4.70 19.55
CA PRO A 271 -1.57 4.81 20.98
C PRO A 271 -1.36 3.47 21.72
N LEU A 272 -0.10 2.98 21.72
CA LEU A 272 0.24 1.70 22.36
C LEU A 272 0.19 1.77 23.88
N HIS A 273 0.59 2.92 24.45
CA HIS A 273 0.56 3.11 25.90
C HIS A 273 -0.87 3.13 26.44
N GLU A 274 -1.73 3.90 25.79
CA GLU A 274 -3.16 3.99 26.13
C GLU A 274 -3.83 2.62 26.00
N PHE A 275 -3.51 1.90 24.91
CA PHE A 275 -3.99 0.52 24.74
C PHE A 275 -3.59 -0.39 25.89
N THR A 276 -2.31 -0.39 26.33
CA THR A 276 -1.85 -1.30 27.39
C THR A 276 -2.53 -1.03 28.72
N GLN A 277 -2.81 0.23 29.04
CA GLN A 277 -3.56 0.59 30.25
C GLN A 277 -5.02 0.15 30.17
N GLY A 278 -5.69 0.45 29.04
CA GLY A 278 -7.08 0.02 28.82
C GLY A 278 -7.22 -1.50 28.80
N TRP A 279 -6.24 -2.22 28.24
CA TRP A 279 -6.21 -3.69 28.25
C TRP A 279 -6.10 -4.26 29.66
N ALA A 280 -5.19 -3.76 30.49
CA ALA A 280 -5.04 -4.20 31.88
C ALA A 280 -6.33 -3.95 32.69
N THR A 281 -6.95 -2.77 32.50
CA THR A 281 -8.25 -2.45 33.13
C THR A 281 -9.35 -3.37 32.64
N ALA A 282 -9.47 -3.59 31.33
CA ALA A 282 -10.48 -4.45 30.74
C ALA A 282 -10.41 -5.89 31.30
N ARG A 283 -9.22 -6.45 31.48
CA ARG A 283 -9.02 -7.78 32.06
C ARG A 283 -9.48 -7.88 33.52
N SER A 284 -9.39 -6.78 34.26
CA SER A 284 -9.83 -6.76 35.66
C SER A 284 -11.33 -6.49 35.82
N THR A 285 -11.98 -5.84 34.87
CA THR A 285 -13.36 -5.38 34.95
C THR A 285 -14.36 -6.25 34.20
N HIS A 286 -13.94 -6.87 33.06
CA HIS A 286 -14.84 -7.68 32.23
C HIS A 286 -14.56 -9.17 32.39
N PRO A 287 -15.54 -9.99 32.84
CA PRO A 287 -15.34 -11.42 33.09
C PRO A 287 -14.84 -12.21 31.87
N ASP A 288 -15.33 -11.88 30.67
CA ASP A 288 -14.91 -12.52 29.39
C ASP A 288 -13.44 -12.27 29.05
N LEU A 289 -12.82 -11.25 29.66
CA LEU A 289 -11.44 -10.84 29.42
C LEU A 289 -10.44 -11.28 30.51
N GLY A 290 -10.90 -11.79 31.67
CA GLY A 290 -10.02 -12.13 32.80
C GLY A 290 -8.84 -13.05 32.41
N LEU A 291 -9.04 -14.01 31.52
CA LEU A 291 -8.02 -14.92 31.00
C LEU A 291 -7.64 -14.64 29.54
N ALA A 292 -8.20 -13.60 28.93
CA ALA A 292 -7.92 -13.25 27.51
C ALA A 292 -6.45 -12.89 27.29
N ARG A 293 -6.00 -13.05 26.06
CA ARG A 293 -4.65 -12.74 25.61
C ARG A 293 -4.69 -11.68 24.52
N ALA A 294 -3.66 -10.83 24.45
CA ALA A 294 -3.43 -9.92 23.35
C ALA A 294 -2.08 -10.27 22.71
N GLU A 295 -2.10 -10.55 21.42
CA GLU A 295 -0.91 -10.93 20.64
C GLU A 295 -0.54 -9.84 19.66
N VAL A 296 0.72 -9.41 19.67
CA VAL A 296 1.28 -8.40 18.77
C VAL A 296 2.26 -9.07 17.82
N TRP A 297 1.92 -9.05 16.52
CA TRP A 297 2.72 -9.61 15.45
C TRP A 297 3.19 -8.49 14.49
N GLY A 298 4.48 -8.50 14.15
CA GLY A 298 5.07 -7.54 13.23
C GLY A 298 6.24 -6.77 13.81
N HIS A 299 6.54 -5.60 13.21
CA HIS A 299 7.71 -4.82 13.60
C HIS A 299 7.35 -3.77 14.67
N LEU A 300 8.22 -3.61 15.67
CA LEU A 300 8.18 -2.50 16.64
C LEU A 300 9.10 -1.37 16.12
N GLY A 301 8.54 -0.44 15.37
CA GLY A 301 9.28 0.62 14.66
C GLY A 301 9.51 0.29 13.19
N TYR A 302 10.03 1.27 12.44
CA TYR A 302 10.26 1.15 11.00
C TYR A 302 11.58 0.45 10.62
N PHE A 303 12.47 0.26 11.58
CA PHE A 303 13.78 -0.32 11.35
C PHE A 303 13.79 -1.83 11.64
N SER A 304 14.78 -2.52 11.15
CA SER A 304 14.97 -3.96 11.38
C SER A 304 15.22 -4.32 12.85
N ILE A 305 15.73 -3.39 13.65
CA ILE A 305 15.90 -3.57 15.10
C ILE A 305 14.65 -3.03 15.81
N PRO A 306 13.97 -3.85 16.63
CA PRO A 306 12.80 -3.42 17.38
C PRO A 306 13.10 -2.22 18.28
N SER A 307 12.14 -1.31 18.39
CA SER A 307 12.22 -0.21 19.36
C SER A 307 12.24 -0.77 20.79
N SER A 308 13.37 -0.59 21.48
CA SER A 308 13.53 -1.08 22.84
C SER A 308 12.52 -0.50 23.83
N ALA A 309 12.05 0.73 23.60
CA ALA A 309 11.02 1.34 24.44
C ALA A 309 9.66 0.65 24.25
N MET A 310 9.26 0.37 23.01
CA MET A 310 8.01 -0.34 22.72
C MET A 310 8.07 -1.79 23.19
N LEU A 311 9.21 -2.45 23.03
CA LEU A 311 9.41 -3.82 23.50
C LEU A 311 9.25 -3.89 25.01
N ARG A 312 9.94 -3.03 25.76
CA ARG A 312 9.80 -2.97 27.22
C ARG A 312 8.36 -2.67 27.66
N LEU A 313 7.64 -1.82 26.93
CA LEU A 313 6.24 -1.54 27.26
C LEU A 313 5.37 -2.78 27.09
N VAL A 314 5.52 -3.53 26.01
CA VAL A 314 4.78 -4.80 25.81
C VAL A 314 5.18 -5.83 26.87
N GLU A 315 6.46 -6.00 27.12
CA GLU A 315 7.00 -6.94 28.13
C GLU A 315 6.53 -6.61 29.56
N SER A 316 6.40 -5.34 29.92
CA SER A 316 5.90 -4.94 31.24
C SER A 316 4.44 -5.34 31.49
N HIS A 317 3.67 -5.60 30.41
CA HIS A 317 2.29 -6.09 30.46
C HIS A 317 2.15 -7.59 30.15
N ALA A 318 3.25 -8.36 30.20
CA ALA A 318 3.20 -9.81 30.00
C ALA A 318 2.32 -10.51 31.06
N GLY A 319 2.32 -10.01 32.28
CA GLY A 319 1.42 -10.47 33.38
C GLY A 319 -0.06 -10.23 33.05
N ASP A 320 -0.37 -9.25 32.22
CA ASP A 320 -1.71 -8.96 31.70
C ASP A 320 -2.02 -9.75 30.42
N GLY A 321 -1.22 -10.76 30.06
CA GLY A 321 -1.44 -11.61 28.90
C GLY A 321 -1.14 -10.94 27.56
N LEU A 322 -0.35 -9.86 27.53
CA LEU A 322 0.14 -9.22 26.30
C LEU A 322 1.45 -9.89 25.88
N THR A 323 1.54 -10.31 24.62
CA THR A 323 2.71 -11.03 24.09
C THR A 323 3.13 -10.45 22.73
N TYR A 324 4.44 -10.29 22.56
CA TYR A 324 5.06 -9.91 21.27
C TYR A 324 5.68 -11.15 20.60
N HIS A 325 5.31 -11.37 19.34
CA HIS A 325 5.77 -12.53 18.55
C HIS A 325 6.76 -12.20 17.45
N GLY A 326 6.99 -10.89 17.17
CA GLY A 326 7.84 -10.49 16.06
C GLY A 326 7.16 -10.52 14.68
N PRO A 327 7.92 -10.26 13.61
CA PRO A 327 7.41 -10.28 12.25
C PRO A 327 7.13 -11.70 11.76
N VAL A 328 6.14 -11.83 10.89
CA VAL A 328 5.74 -13.08 10.24
C VAL A 328 5.70 -12.89 8.73
N PRO A 329 6.12 -13.89 7.92
CA PRO A 329 6.00 -13.87 6.47
C PRO A 329 4.54 -13.71 6.02
N LYS A 330 4.32 -13.00 4.89
CA LYS A 330 2.96 -12.77 4.38
C LYS A 330 2.21 -14.08 4.10
N THR A 331 2.92 -15.11 3.67
CA THR A 331 2.36 -16.44 3.37
C THR A 331 1.82 -17.17 4.60
N GLU A 332 2.29 -16.80 5.80
CA GLU A 332 1.88 -17.41 7.08
C GLU A 332 0.81 -16.56 7.82
N LEU A 333 0.48 -15.38 7.30
CA LEU A 333 -0.46 -14.48 7.97
C LEU A 333 -1.84 -15.09 8.19
N ARG A 334 -2.29 -15.95 7.28
CA ARG A 334 -3.59 -16.63 7.43
C ARG A 334 -3.65 -17.44 8.71
N ASP A 335 -2.62 -18.23 8.99
CA ASP A 335 -2.55 -19.09 10.19
C ASP A 335 -2.50 -18.24 11.47
N VAL A 336 -1.89 -17.05 11.39
CA VAL A 336 -1.89 -16.09 12.50
C VAL A 336 -3.27 -15.50 12.73
N TYR A 337 -3.99 -15.09 11.68
CA TYR A 337 -5.37 -14.60 11.80
C TYR A 337 -6.31 -15.64 12.37
N ASP A 338 -6.13 -16.92 12.04
CA ASP A 338 -6.97 -18.03 12.51
C ASP A 338 -6.88 -18.24 14.02
N ARG A 339 -5.86 -17.67 14.69
CA ARG A 339 -5.71 -17.70 16.15
C ARG A 339 -6.60 -16.70 16.88
N PHE A 340 -7.04 -15.63 16.19
CA PHE A 340 -7.69 -14.48 16.82
C PHE A 340 -9.21 -14.61 16.89
N ASP A 341 -9.79 -14.03 17.94
CA ASP A 341 -11.23 -13.90 18.13
C ASP A 341 -11.72 -12.48 17.96
N ALA A 342 -10.83 -11.52 18.12
CA ALA A 342 -11.04 -10.10 17.84
C ALA A 342 -9.72 -9.45 17.39
N LEU A 343 -9.81 -8.31 16.74
CA LEU A 343 -8.67 -7.59 16.18
C LEU A 343 -8.49 -6.21 16.80
N LEU A 344 -7.24 -5.84 16.98
CA LEU A 344 -6.81 -4.55 17.52
C LEU A 344 -6.31 -3.66 16.37
N LEU A 345 -7.07 -2.66 15.98
CA LEU A 345 -6.69 -1.69 14.96
C LEU A 345 -6.12 -0.44 15.65
N LEU A 346 -4.83 -0.47 15.92
CA LEU A 346 -4.11 0.65 16.51
C LEU A 346 -3.48 1.49 15.41
N LEU A 347 -3.93 2.74 15.25
CA LEU A 347 -3.45 3.65 14.20
C LEU A 347 -2.99 4.97 14.79
N GLY A 348 -2.06 5.63 14.12
CA GLY A 348 -1.68 7.01 14.43
C GLY A 348 -2.75 8.00 13.99
N ALA A 349 -2.62 9.25 14.44
CA ALA A 349 -3.45 10.35 13.98
C ALA A 349 -3.25 10.63 12.48
N GLY A 350 -4.25 11.24 11.85
CA GLY A 350 -4.19 11.73 10.48
C GLY A 350 -5.41 11.38 9.65
N ARG A 351 -6.12 12.44 9.19
CA ARG A 351 -7.32 12.33 8.35
C ARG A 351 -7.04 11.65 7.00
N TYR A 352 -5.84 11.79 6.50
CA TYR A 352 -5.48 11.38 5.15
C TYR A 352 -4.84 9.98 5.09
N VAL A 353 -4.62 9.36 6.26
CA VAL A 353 -3.97 8.04 6.33
C VAL A 353 -5.02 6.94 6.32
N THR A 354 -4.94 6.02 5.36
CA THR A 354 -5.70 4.78 5.38
C THR A 354 -4.75 3.59 5.41
N SER A 355 -4.68 2.94 6.54
CA SER A 355 -3.87 1.74 6.68
C SER A 355 -4.46 0.57 5.87
N GLY A 356 -3.63 -0.18 5.15
CA GLY A 356 -4.05 -1.41 4.48
C GLY A 356 -4.67 -2.46 5.42
N LYS A 357 -4.28 -2.45 6.70
CA LYS A 357 -4.82 -3.35 7.73
C LYS A 357 -6.33 -3.26 7.88
N VAL A 358 -6.92 -2.06 7.73
CA VAL A 358 -8.36 -1.88 7.92
C VAL A 358 -9.17 -2.78 6.98
N PHE A 359 -8.71 -2.95 5.75
CA PHE A 359 -9.35 -3.80 4.76
C PHE A 359 -9.13 -5.29 5.04
N GLU A 360 -7.89 -5.66 5.40
CA GLU A 360 -7.57 -7.04 5.78
C GLU A 360 -8.36 -7.46 7.03
N TYR A 361 -8.48 -6.58 8.01
CA TYR A 361 -9.24 -6.85 9.24
C TYR A 361 -10.74 -7.01 8.97
N ALA A 362 -11.32 -6.13 8.16
CA ALA A 362 -12.73 -6.25 7.77
C ALA A 362 -13.00 -7.60 7.07
N ALA A 363 -12.04 -8.09 6.25
CA ALA A 363 -12.18 -9.36 5.54
C ALA A 363 -12.18 -10.60 6.47
N THR A 364 -11.76 -10.47 7.73
CA THR A 364 -11.76 -11.59 8.69
C THR A 364 -13.16 -11.95 9.21
N GLY A 365 -14.11 -11.02 9.17
CA GLY A 365 -15.41 -11.18 9.84
C GLY A 365 -15.35 -11.11 11.36
N LEU A 366 -14.20 -10.74 11.97
CA LEU A 366 -14.00 -10.67 13.41
C LEU A 366 -14.38 -9.29 13.97
N PRO A 367 -14.70 -9.18 15.27
CA PRO A 367 -14.82 -7.91 15.96
C PRO A 367 -13.53 -7.10 15.83
N ILE A 368 -13.64 -5.79 15.54
CA ILE A 368 -12.52 -4.86 15.39
C ILE A 368 -12.64 -3.77 16.46
N VAL A 369 -11.72 -3.74 17.41
CA VAL A 369 -11.54 -2.60 18.33
C VAL A 369 -10.55 -1.64 17.70
N SER A 370 -10.96 -0.40 17.43
CA SER A 370 -10.10 0.58 16.78
C SER A 370 -9.77 1.75 17.67
N LEU A 371 -8.46 1.97 17.87
CA LEU A 371 -7.89 3.07 18.65
C LEU A 371 -7.15 4.00 17.70
N HIS A 372 -7.74 5.13 17.38
CA HIS A 372 -7.18 6.16 16.50
C HIS A 372 -7.96 7.46 16.64
N ASP A 373 -7.41 8.54 16.10
CA ASP A 373 -8.14 9.80 15.99
C ASP A 373 -9.46 9.57 15.21
N PRO A 374 -10.61 10.04 15.72
CA PRO A 374 -11.92 9.88 15.07
C PRO A 374 -11.97 10.40 13.62
N VAL A 375 -11.13 11.37 13.26
CA VAL A 375 -11.04 11.89 11.89
C VAL A 375 -10.16 11.04 10.96
N ASN A 376 -9.54 9.96 11.46
CA ASN A 376 -8.74 9.07 10.63
C ASN A 376 -9.60 8.41 9.54
N ALA A 377 -9.09 8.36 8.31
CA ALA A 377 -9.81 7.78 7.17
C ALA A 377 -10.18 6.29 7.34
N ALA A 378 -9.60 5.58 8.30
CA ALA A 378 -10.01 4.22 8.65
C ALA A 378 -11.44 4.17 9.22
N ALA A 379 -11.88 5.24 9.92
CA ALA A 379 -13.25 5.36 10.40
C ALA A 379 -14.26 5.39 9.24
N ASP A 380 -13.92 6.05 8.13
CA ASP A 380 -14.79 6.09 6.94
C ASP A 380 -14.89 4.70 6.29
N VAL A 381 -13.80 3.93 6.28
CA VAL A 381 -13.78 2.55 5.77
C VAL A 381 -14.63 1.61 6.61
N LEU A 382 -14.56 1.71 7.94
CA LEU A 382 -15.27 0.79 8.85
C LEU A 382 -16.72 1.20 9.11
N ARG A 383 -17.16 2.38 8.66
CA ARG A 383 -18.53 2.83 8.83
C ARG A 383 -19.51 1.85 8.20
N GLY A 384 -20.34 1.25 9.03
CA GLY A 384 -21.30 0.20 8.63
C GLY A 384 -20.75 -1.23 8.76
N TYR A 385 -19.50 -1.44 9.20
CA TYR A 385 -19.03 -2.77 9.57
C TYR A 385 -19.73 -3.24 10.85
N PRO A 386 -20.47 -4.37 10.85
CA PRO A 386 -21.37 -4.73 11.96
C PRO A 386 -20.67 -4.96 13.31
N LEU A 387 -19.41 -5.42 13.28
CA LEU A 387 -18.63 -5.74 14.50
C LEU A 387 -17.49 -4.74 14.71
N TRP A 388 -17.75 -3.44 14.49
CA TRP A 388 -16.79 -2.38 14.72
C TRP A 388 -17.04 -1.69 16.08
N PHE A 389 -15.99 -1.58 16.88
CA PHE A 389 -15.96 -0.99 18.22
C PHE A 389 -14.94 0.16 18.25
N PRO A 390 -15.32 1.38 17.84
CA PRO A 390 -14.43 2.53 17.85
C PRO A 390 -14.23 3.08 19.25
N VAL A 391 -13.01 3.49 19.56
CA VAL A 391 -12.66 4.29 20.74
C VAL A 391 -12.46 5.73 20.29
N THR A 392 -13.18 6.66 20.90
CA THR A 392 -13.23 8.07 20.45
C THR A 392 -12.32 9.00 21.23
N GLY A 393 -12.05 8.71 22.50
CA GLY A 393 -11.31 9.60 23.40
C GLY A 393 -9.98 9.06 23.91
N LEU A 394 -9.65 7.80 23.64
CA LEU A 394 -8.43 7.12 24.13
C LEU A 394 -8.27 7.09 25.66
N SER A 395 -9.35 7.31 26.45
CA SER A 395 -9.32 7.10 27.88
C SER A 395 -9.26 5.61 28.21
N THR A 396 -8.70 5.28 29.37
CA THR A 396 -8.58 3.90 29.85
C THR A 396 -9.94 3.21 29.93
N GLU A 397 -10.97 3.93 30.37
CA GLU A 397 -12.35 3.45 30.52
C GLU A 397 -12.97 3.16 29.15
N GLU A 398 -12.89 4.10 28.19
CA GLU A 398 -13.43 3.90 26.85
C GLU A 398 -12.78 2.72 26.14
N ILE A 399 -11.45 2.57 26.27
CA ILE A 399 -10.73 1.43 25.71
C ILE A 399 -11.20 0.13 26.36
N SER A 400 -11.32 0.12 27.69
CA SER A 400 -11.81 -1.04 28.47
C SER A 400 -13.20 -1.45 28.02
N ASP A 401 -14.14 -0.50 27.90
CA ASP A 401 -15.52 -0.76 27.49
C ASP A 401 -15.61 -1.30 26.06
N ALA A 402 -14.84 -0.72 25.12
CA ALA A 402 -14.78 -1.19 23.74
C ALA A 402 -14.22 -2.62 23.64
N LEU A 403 -13.18 -2.95 24.43
CA LEU A 403 -12.63 -4.30 24.51
C LEU A 403 -13.66 -5.29 25.10
N GLY A 404 -14.39 -4.90 26.16
CA GLY A 404 -15.47 -5.68 26.75
C GLY A 404 -16.60 -5.95 25.77
N ALA A 405 -17.03 -4.92 25.04
CA ALA A 405 -18.06 -5.05 23.99
C ALA A 405 -17.63 -5.97 22.86
N ALA A 406 -16.39 -5.85 22.41
CA ALA A 406 -15.82 -6.73 21.38
C ALA A 406 -15.70 -8.19 21.86
N ALA A 407 -15.32 -8.43 23.13
CA ALA A 407 -15.27 -9.76 23.72
C ALA A 407 -16.67 -10.40 23.74
N ALA A 408 -17.66 -9.64 24.18
CA ALA A 408 -19.05 -10.09 24.18
C ALA A 408 -19.55 -10.41 22.76
N ALA A 409 -19.21 -9.57 21.77
CA ALA A 409 -19.55 -9.81 20.38
C ALA A 409 -18.81 -11.04 19.82
N ALA A 410 -17.53 -11.24 20.15
CA ALA A 410 -16.77 -12.43 19.74
C ALA A 410 -17.46 -13.73 20.19
N ARG A 411 -18.03 -13.75 21.40
CA ARG A 411 -18.75 -14.90 21.96
C ARG A 411 -20.15 -15.10 21.40
N ARG A 412 -20.88 -13.99 21.10
CA ARG A 412 -22.34 -14.02 20.87
C ARG A 412 -22.77 -13.72 19.43
N ALA A 413 -21.89 -13.15 18.59
CA ALA A 413 -22.25 -12.85 17.22
C ALA A 413 -22.65 -14.13 16.49
N ASP A 414 -23.86 -14.13 15.94
CA ASP A 414 -24.40 -15.24 15.16
C ASP A 414 -23.78 -15.34 13.77
N ALA A 415 -24.10 -16.39 13.05
CA ALA A 415 -23.60 -16.60 11.68
C ALA A 415 -24.04 -15.47 10.74
N GLY A 416 -25.27 -14.97 10.86
CA GLY A 416 -25.79 -13.90 10.01
C GLY A 416 -25.01 -12.60 10.18
N THR A 417 -24.67 -12.21 11.41
CA THR A 417 -23.81 -11.04 11.68
C THR A 417 -22.43 -11.21 11.09
N ARG A 418 -21.83 -12.39 11.17
CA ARG A 418 -20.49 -12.68 10.60
C ARG A 418 -20.52 -12.72 9.08
N GLU A 419 -21.58 -13.25 8.47
CA GLU A 419 -21.80 -13.20 7.04
C GLU A 419 -21.97 -11.75 6.56
N ALA A 420 -22.69 -10.91 7.31
CA ALA A 420 -22.81 -9.49 7.01
C ALA A 420 -21.45 -8.76 7.07
N CYS A 421 -20.56 -9.12 8.02
CA CYS A 421 -19.19 -8.61 8.06
C CYS A 421 -18.39 -9.02 6.82
N ALA A 422 -18.46 -10.28 6.41
CA ALA A 422 -17.78 -10.77 5.21
C ALA A 422 -18.32 -10.09 3.94
N ALA A 423 -19.63 -9.96 3.81
CA ALA A 423 -20.27 -9.26 2.69
C ALA A 423 -19.88 -7.78 2.64
N PHE A 424 -19.77 -7.10 3.78
CA PHE A 424 -19.28 -5.73 3.86
C PHE A 424 -17.87 -5.60 3.28
N ALA A 425 -16.98 -6.55 3.59
CA ALA A 425 -15.60 -6.50 3.14
C ALA A 425 -15.42 -6.72 1.63
N GLU A 426 -16.32 -7.45 0.97
CA GLU A 426 -16.23 -7.78 -0.46
C GLU A 426 -15.99 -6.56 -1.35
N GLN A 427 -16.64 -5.42 -1.06
CA GLN A 427 -16.44 -4.19 -1.80
C GLN A 427 -14.99 -3.71 -1.83
N TYR A 428 -14.19 -4.08 -0.82
CA TYR A 428 -12.78 -3.70 -0.67
C TYR A 428 -11.80 -4.74 -1.22
N ARG A 429 -12.28 -5.73 -1.94
CA ARG A 429 -11.37 -6.63 -2.68
C ARG A 429 -10.57 -5.81 -3.68
N ARG A 430 -9.27 -5.98 -3.69
CA ARG A 430 -8.35 -5.17 -4.51
C ARG A 430 -8.59 -5.31 -6.01
N ASP A 431 -8.94 -6.50 -6.47
CA ASP A 431 -9.32 -6.73 -7.86
C ASP A 431 -10.60 -5.95 -8.26
N LEU A 432 -11.57 -5.82 -7.33
CA LEU A 432 -12.78 -5.02 -7.56
C LEU A 432 -12.48 -3.52 -7.54
N GLN A 433 -11.54 -3.06 -6.71
CA GLN A 433 -11.12 -1.66 -6.69
C GLN A 433 -10.43 -1.23 -7.99
N LEU A 434 -9.65 -2.13 -8.60
CA LEU A 434 -8.93 -1.87 -9.84
C LEU A 434 -9.78 -2.03 -11.10
N ARG A 435 -10.76 -2.94 -11.11
CA ARG A 435 -11.55 -3.33 -12.28
C ARG A 435 -12.12 -2.16 -13.08
N PRO A 436 -12.78 -1.14 -12.50
CA PRO A 436 -13.33 -0.03 -13.27
C PRO A 436 -12.26 0.78 -14.01
N ARG A 437 -11.04 0.87 -13.42
CA ARG A 437 -9.94 1.61 -14.06
C ARG A 437 -9.30 0.79 -15.18
N LEU A 438 -9.12 -0.51 -14.97
CA LEU A 438 -8.61 -1.41 -16.01
C LEU A 438 -9.53 -1.41 -17.24
N GLN A 439 -10.84 -1.41 -17.03
CA GLN A 439 -11.83 -1.32 -18.12
C GLN A 439 -11.71 0.01 -18.86
N ALA A 440 -11.68 1.14 -18.15
CA ALA A 440 -11.53 2.47 -18.76
C ALA A 440 -10.21 2.65 -19.52
N LEU A 441 -9.15 1.95 -19.12
CA LEU A 441 -7.83 1.98 -19.76
C LEU A 441 -7.71 0.95 -20.90
N ALA A 442 -8.55 -0.08 -20.97
CA ALA A 442 -8.57 -1.02 -22.08
C ALA A 442 -9.10 -0.39 -23.38
N ASP A 443 -9.90 0.68 -23.27
CA ASP A 443 -10.49 1.41 -24.40
C ASP A 443 -9.54 2.49 -24.98
N LEU A 444 -8.24 2.43 -24.67
CA LEU A 444 -7.25 3.33 -25.25
C LEU A 444 -7.26 3.20 -26.80
N PRO A 445 -7.22 4.34 -27.56
CA PRO A 445 -7.16 4.32 -29.01
C PRO A 445 -5.87 3.62 -29.45
N GLY A 446 -5.99 2.41 -29.92
CA GLY A 446 -4.92 1.47 -30.32
C GLY A 446 -5.47 0.05 -30.49
N ARG A 447 -6.58 -0.25 -29.87
CA ARG A 447 -7.36 -1.45 -30.11
C ARG A 447 -8.29 -1.19 -31.29
N ARG A 448 -7.86 -1.52 -32.52
CA ARG A 448 -8.81 -1.69 -33.63
C ARG A 448 -9.61 -2.97 -33.31
N THR A 449 -10.79 -2.81 -32.72
CA THR A 449 -11.79 -3.86 -32.75
C THR A 449 -12.16 -4.06 -34.21
N SER A 450 -11.85 -5.19 -34.80
CA SER A 450 -12.43 -5.62 -36.07
C SER A 450 -13.92 -5.93 -35.81
N THR A 451 -14.75 -4.88 -35.75
CA THR A 451 -16.19 -5.04 -35.96
C THR A 451 -16.35 -5.45 -37.42
N GLY A 452 -16.70 -6.71 -37.65
CA GLY A 452 -17.04 -7.25 -38.96
C GLY A 452 -18.11 -6.37 -39.59
N ALA A 453 -17.80 -5.83 -40.76
CA ALA A 453 -18.79 -5.25 -41.62
C ALA A 453 -19.77 -6.36 -42.07
N PRO A 454 -21.07 -6.12 -42.09
CA PRO A 454 -22.02 -7.08 -42.63
C PRO A 454 -21.74 -7.25 -44.13
N VAL A 455 -21.60 -8.49 -44.57
CA VAL A 455 -21.58 -8.88 -45.99
C VAL A 455 -22.94 -8.45 -46.56
N GLY A 456 -22.93 -7.40 -47.38
CA GLY A 456 -24.10 -7.03 -48.17
C GLY A 456 -24.35 -8.10 -49.24
N GLU A 457 -25.45 -8.76 -49.16
CA GLU A 457 -26.06 -9.46 -50.27
C GLU A 457 -26.38 -8.45 -51.37
N HIS A 458 -25.81 -8.65 -52.51
CA HIS A 458 -26.35 -8.09 -53.77
C HIS A 458 -26.65 -9.24 -54.74
N ALA A 459 -27.87 -9.17 -55.22
CA ALA A 459 -28.55 -10.05 -56.17
C ALA A 459 -27.83 -10.28 -57.50
#